data_21ff813679f7874e75070a9548567929
#
_entry.id   21ff813679f7874e75070a9548567929
#
_cell.length_a   1.000
_cell.length_b   1.000
_cell.length_c   1.000
_cell.angle_alpha   90.00
_cell.angle_beta   90.00
_cell.angle_gamma   90.00
#
_symmetry.space_group_name_H-M   'P 1'
#
loop_
_entity.id
_entity.type
_entity.pdbx_description
1 polymer ?
#
loop_
_entity_poly.entity_id
_entity_poly.type
_entity_poly.pdbx_seq_one_letter_code
_entity_poly.pdbx_strand_id
1 'polypeptide(L)'
;MDEVIADPIKKFIQLYNRDYTVPLDLKIDAGNEIYHHVPKDVEQKWFEYINEPGFFRDLEIIPDSQRVIKALQQKYEVYIVSAAMEFPNCLKDKHDWLADHFPFIDWQHIIFCGNKIVNTDIMIDDRIKNFVNYPGRPLLFTSPHNLLVTDYERVNTWEEVAGLLL
;
A
#
# COMPACT_ATOMS: atom_id res chain seq x y z
N MET A 1 -2.50 -3.46 -0.17
CA MET A 1 -1.39 -3.76 0.78
C MET A 1 -0.45 -2.58 0.86
N ASP A 2 0.32 -2.34 -0.20
CA ASP A 2 1.28 -1.23 -0.26
C ASP A 2 0.54 0.10 -0.14
N GLU A 3 1.11 1.08 0.54
CA GLU A 3 0.56 2.42 0.87
C GLU A 3 -0.77 2.41 1.67
N VAL A 4 -1.27 1.23 2.04
CA VAL A 4 -2.49 1.06 2.87
C VAL A 4 -2.16 0.45 4.23
N ILE A 5 -1.35 -0.63 4.28
CA ILE A 5 -0.92 -1.29 5.51
C ILE A 5 0.61 -1.34 5.66
N ALA A 6 1.34 -1.24 4.55
CA ALA A 6 2.81 -1.21 4.49
C ALA A 6 3.28 0.07 3.80
N ASP A 7 4.41 0.63 4.20
CA ASP A 7 4.96 1.90 3.71
C ASP A 7 6.18 1.72 2.79
N PRO A 8 5.97 1.49 1.48
CA PRO A 8 7.07 1.40 0.51
C PRO A 8 7.72 2.77 0.23
N ILE A 9 6.98 3.88 0.44
CA ILE A 9 7.50 5.23 0.23
C ILE A 9 8.64 5.51 1.20
N LYS A 10 8.44 5.21 2.48
CA LYS A 10 9.46 5.38 3.51
C LYS A 10 10.69 4.51 3.22
N LYS A 11 10.49 3.27 2.77
CA LYS A 11 11.58 2.38 2.36
C LYS A 11 12.38 2.96 1.21
N PHE A 12 11.71 3.49 0.19
CA PHE A 12 12.37 4.16 -0.93
C PHE A 12 13.22 5.34 -0.47
N ILE A 13 12.68 6.21 0.41
CA ILE A 13 13.43 7.36 0.95
C ILE A 13 14.67 6.89 1.71
N GLN A 14 14.56 5.84 2.51
CA GLN A 14 15.70 5.26 3.24
C GLN A 14 16.80 4.77 2.30
N LEU A 15 16.42 4.03 1.24
CA LEU A 15 17.38 3.53 0.25
C LEU A 15 18.02 4.67 -0.56
N TYR A 16 17.21 5.65 -0.96
CA TYR A 16 17.71 6.83 -1.64
C TYR A 16 18.74 7.58 -0.77
N ASN A 17 18.40 7.85 0.50
CA ASN A 17 19.30 8.56 1.42
C ASN A 17 20.55 7.74 1.80
N ARG A 18 20.51 6.42 1.64
CA ARG A 18 21.70 5.56 1.75
C ARG A 18 22.66 5.78 0.58
N ASP A 19 22.13 5.88 -0.63
CA ASP A 19 22.90 5.86 -1.88
C ASP A 19 23.28 7.27 -2.37
N TYR A 20 22.58 8.30 -1.92
CA TYR A 20 22.80 9.69 -2.32
C TYR A 20 23.10 10.59 -1.11
N THR A 21 24.07 11.50 -1.28
CA THR A 21 24.52 12.40 -0.21
C THR A 21 23.55 13.57 0.06
N VAL A 22 22.72 13.91 -0.91
CA VAL A 22 21.70 14.96 -0.76
C VAL A 22 20.41 14.29 -0.32
N PRO A 23 19.89 14.57 0.89
CA PRO A 23 18.62 14.02 1.33
C PRO A 23 17.51 14.35 0.35
N LEU A 24 16.63 13.39 0.09
CA LEU A 24 15.45 13.63 -0.69
C LEU A 24 14.50 14.53 0.12
N ASP A 25 14.42 15.80 -0.25
CA ASP A 25 13.41 16.72 0.29
C ASP A 25 12.12 16.51 -0.50
N LEU A 26 11.33 15.56 -0.02
CA LEU A 26 10.02 15.31 -0.59
C LEU A 26 9.04 16.39 -0.12
N LYS A 27 9.10 17.55 -0.73
CA LYS A 27 7.87 18.33 -0.95
C LYS A 27 7.08 17.57 -2.00
N ILE A 28 6.36 16.55 -1.56
CA ILE A 28 5.54 15.73 -2.44
C ILE A 28 4.44 16.64 -2.95
N ASP A 29 4.58 17.09 -4.19
CA ASP A 29 3.51 17.82 -4.86
C ASP A 29 2.32 16.88 -4.98
N ALA A 30 1.18 17.33 -4.49
CA ALA A 30 -0.04 16.55 -4.49
C ALA A 30 -0.33 15.97 -5.88
N GLY A 31 -0.69 14.70 -5.93
CA GLY A 31 -1.12 14.02 -7.15
C GLY A 31 -0.02 13.38 -7.98
N ASN A 32 1.23 13.40 -7.53
CA ASN A 32 2.35 12.78 -8.23
C ASN A 32 2.89 11.55 -7.51
N GLU A 33 3.41 10.62 -8.28
CA GLU A 33 4.16 9.47 -7.77
C GLU A 33 5.50 9.93 -7.18
N ILE A 34 5.97 9.25 -6.15
CA ILE A 34 7.22 9.63 -5.48
C ILE A 34 8.42 9.69 -6.43
N TYR A 35 8.50 8.80 -7.40
CA TYR A 35 9.61 8.75 -8.35
C TYR A 35 9.60 9.91 -9.36
N HIS A 36 8.53 10.69 -9.45
CA HIS A 36 8.51 11.94 -10.24
C HIS A 36 9.19 13.12 -9.52
N HIS A 37 9.47 12.98 -8.22
CA HIS A 37 10.09 14.03 -7.41
C HIS A 37 11.60 13.90 -7.30
N VAL A 38 12.17 12.86 -7.89
CA VAL A 38 13.63 12.66 -7.95
C VAL A 38 14.21 13.20 -9.26
N PRO A 39 15.50 13.56 -9.31
CA PRO A 39 16.16 13.88 -10.57
C PRO A 39 15.99 12.75 -11.60
N LYS A 40 15.91 13.11 -12.88
CA LYS A 40 15.62 12.13 -13.95
C LYS A 40 16.64 10.98 -14.05
N ASP A 41 17.89 11.25 -13.72
CA ASP A 41 18.96 10.24 -13.64
C ASP A 41 18.79 9.27 -12.45
N VAL A 42 17.92 9.63 -11.52
CA VAL A 42 17.61 8.84 -10.32
C VAL A 42 16.25 8.14 -10.44
N GLU A 43 15.38 8.58 -11.33
CA GLU A 43 14.03 7.99 -11.51
C GLU A 43 14.10 6.47 -11.73
N GLN A 44 15.10 6.00 -12.48
CA GLN A 44 15.31 4.58 -12.71
C GLN A 44 15.64 3.81 -11.43
N LYS A 45 16.21 4.45 -10.41
CA LYS A 45 16.53 3.84 -9.12
C LYS A 45 15.31 3.33 -8.38
N TRP A 46 14.15 3.96 -8.55
CA TRP A 46 12.90 3.42 -8.01
C TRP A 46 12.65 1.99 -8.48
N PHE A 47 12.79 1.77 -9.78
CA PHE A 47 12.56 0.45 -10.37
C PHE A 47 13.65 -0.56 -9.99
N GLU A 48 14.89 -0.10 -9.76
CA GLU A 48 15.96 -0.93 -9.24
C GLU A 48 15.63 -1.37 -7.81
N TYR A 49 15.33 -0.44 -6.91
CA TYR A 49 15.03 -0.73 -5.50
C TYR A 49 13.82 -1.64 -5.33
N ILE A 50 12.72 -1.36 -6.03
CA ILE A 50 11.50 -2.16 -5.88
C ILE A 50 11.67 -3.60 -6.38
N ASN A 51 12.65 -3.84 -7.25
CA ASN A 51 12.99 -5.16 -7.78
C ASN A 51 14.11 -5.85 -6.97
N GLU A 52 14.75 -5.17 -6.02
CA GLU A 52 15.74 -5.81 -5.17
C GLU A 52 15.07 -6.88 -4.28
N PRO A 53 15.67 -8.08 -4.18
CA PRO A 53 15.24 -9.06 -3.18
C PRO A 53 15.28 -8.45 -1.78
N GLY A 54 14.22 -8.60 -1.01
CA GLY A 54 14.11 -8.06 0.34
C GLY A 54 13.51 -6.65 0.43
N PHE A 55 13.27 -5.95 -0.69
CA PHE A 55 12.66 -4.61 -0.63
C PHE A 55 11.33 -4.62 0.14
N PHE A 56 10.49 -5.62 -0.09
CA PHE A 56 9.18 -5.74 0.56
C PHE A 56 9.22 -6.49 1.90
N ARG A 57 10.38 -6.99 2.32
CA ARG A 57 10.49 -7.87 3.49
C ARG A 57 10.44 -7.12 4.82
N ASP A 58 10.87 -5.87 4.85
CA ASP A 58 11.04 -5.06 6.07
C ASP A 58 10.36 -3.68 5.97
N LEU A 59 9.27 -3.58 5.20
CA LEU A 59 8.48 -2.35 5.13
C LEU A 59 7.92 -1.99 6.51
N GLU A 60 7.90 -0.70 6.82
CA GLU A 60 7.23 -0.23 8.02
C GLU A 60 5.72 -0.39 7.90
N ILE A 61 5.08 -0.64 9.04
CA ILE A 61 3.63 -0.80 9.13
C ILE A 61 3.00 0.60 9.17
N ILE A 62 1.93 0.79 8.39
CA ILE A 62 1.10 2.00 8.52
C ILE A 62 0.43 1.98 9.91
N PRO A 63 0.55 3.07 10.68
CA PRO A 63 0.03 3.15 12.05
C PRO A 63 -1.41 2.68 12.19
N ASP A 64 -1.72 2.01 13.28
CA ASP A 64 -3.04 1.47 13.66
C ASP A 64 -3.63 0.38 12.75
N SER A 65 -3.03 0.08 11.59
CA SER A 65 -3.57 -0.91 10.64
C SER A 65 -3.79 -2.29 11.28
N GLN A 66 -2.83 -2.78 12.06
CA GLN A 66 -2.96 -4.08 12.73
C GLN A 66 -4.13 -4.12 13.71
N ARG A 67 -4.25 -3.10 14.56
CA ARG A 67 -5.30 -3.00 15.58
C ARG A 67 -6.68 -2.92 14.94
N VAL A 68 -6.82 -2.04 13.94
CA VAL A 68 -8.11 -1.80 13.29
C VAL A 68 -8.53 -3.00 12.44
N ILE A 69 -7.63 -3.59 11.65
CA ILE A 69 -7.93 -4.79 10.85
C ILE A 69 -8.35 -5.95 11.76
N LYS A 70 -7.66 -6.17 12.88
CA LYS A 70 -8.04 -7.20 13.85
C LYS A 70 -9.44 -6.95 14.44
N ALA A 71 -9.81 -5.69 14.67
CA ALA A 71 -11.15 -5.34 15.14
C ALA A 71 -12.20 -5.56 14.03
N LEU A 72 -11.89 -5.19 12.79
CA LEU A 72 -12.78 -5.41 11.64
C LEU A 72 -13.12 -6.88 11.43
N GLN A 73 -12.20 -7.81 11.68
CA GLN A 73 -12.47 -9.25 11.58
C GLN A 73 -13.58 -9.76 12.52
N GLN A 74 -13.99 -8.96 13.51
CA GLN A 74 -15.13 -9.33 14.36
C GLN A 74 -16.48 -9.06 13.67
N LYS A 75 -16.50 -8.28 12.59
CA LYS A 75 -17.71 -7.89 11.85
C LYS A 75 -17.69 -8.30 10.39
N TYR A 76 -16.49 -8.43 9.80
CA TYR A 76 -16.26 -8.64 8.37
C TYR A 76 -15.34 -9.80 8.12
N GLU A 77 -15.51 -10.44 6.99
CA GLU A 77 -14.51 -11.34 6.42
C GLU A 77 -13.46 -10.48 5.69
N VAL A 78 -12.26 -10.38 6.25
CA VAL A 78 -11.22 -9.45 5.79
C VAL A 78 -10.20 -10.17 4.94
N TYR A 79 -10.00 -9.69 3.72
CA TYR A 79 -8.99 -10.18 2.78
C TYR A 79 -7.89 -9.15 2.54
N ILE A 80 -6.65 -9.59 2.44
CA ILE A 80 -5.53 -8.79 1.96
C ILE A 80 -5.32 -9.11 0.48
N VAL A 81 -5.54 -8.10 -0.38
CA VAL A 81 -5.38 -8.24 -1.83
C VAL A 81 -4.22 -7.37 -2.30
N SER A 82 -3.27 -7.95 -3.01
CA SER A 82 -2.11 -7.22 -3.54
C SER A 82 -1.85 -7.58 -5.00
N ALA A 83 -1.62 -6.57 -5.86
CA ALA A 83 -1.18 -6.74 -7.24
C ALA A 83 0.31 -7.17 -7.31
N ALA A 84 0.69 -8.15 -6.50
CA ALA A 84 2.08 -8.56 -6.28
C ALA A 84 2.72 -9.20 -7.52
N MET A 85 1.93 -9.63 -8.49
CA MET A 85 2.43 -10.19 -9.76
C MET A 85 3.12 -9.14 -10.65
N GLU A 86 2.92 -7.85 -10.38
CA GLU A 86 3.66 -6.77 -11.04
C GLU A 86 5.17 -6.85 -10.76
N PHE A 87 5.55 -7.32 -9.57
CA PHE A 87 6.93 -7.51 -9.12
C PHE A 87 7.10 -8.93 -8.55
N PRO A 88 7.31 -9.97 -9.39
CA PRO A 88 7.31 -11.36 -8.94
C PRO A 88 8.31 -11.67 -7.81
N ASN A 89 9.43 -10.95 -7.73
CA ASN A 89 10.42 -11.11 -6.67
C ASN A 89 9.87 -10.75 -5.28
N CYS A 90 8.77 -9.97 -5.22
CA CYS A 90 8.17 -9.55 -3.96
C CYS A 90 7.23 -10.58 -3.32
N LEU A 91 6.84 -11.65 -4.03
CA LEU A 91 5.80 -12.59 -3.56
C LEU A 91 6.14 -13.21 -2.21
N LYS A 92 7.37 -13.75 -2.09
CA LYS A 92 7.81 -14.34 -0.83
C LYS A 92 7.96 -13.29 0.27
N ASP A 93 8.55 -12.14 -0.05
CA ASP A 93 8.76 -11.05 0.91
C ASP A 93 7.42 -10.56 1.48
N LYS A 94 6.44 -10.31 0.62
CA LYS A 94 5.09 -9.88 1.05
C LYS A 94 4.36 -10.95 1.87
N HIS A 95 4.50 -12.21 1.49
CA HIS A 95 3.92 -13.32 2.26
C HIS A 95 4.54 -13.37 3.67
N ASP A 96 5.87 -13.35 3.76
CA ASP A 96 6.57 -13.43 5.04
C ASP A 96 6.32 -12.19 5.89
N TRP A 97 6.26 -11.01 5.26
CA TRP A 97 5.91 -9.75 5.95
C TRP A 97 4.50 -9.82 6.55
N LEU A 98 3.52 -10.34 5.82
CA LEU A 98 2.16 -10.53 6.33
C LEU A 98 2.13 -11.55 7.48
N ALA A 99 2.89 -12.65 7.37
CA ALA A 99 2.97 -13.65 8.44
C ALA A 99 3.57 -13.07 9.74
N ASP A 100 4.55 -12.18 9.63
CA ASP A 100 5.18 -11.55 10.79
C ASP A 100 4.32 -10.45 11.42
N HIS A 101 3.66 -9.64 10.59
CA HIS A 101 2.98 -8.43 11.07
C HIS A 101 1.47 -8.58 11.20
N PHE A 102 0.85 -9.48 10.45
CA PHE A 102 -0.60 -9.75 10.46
C PHE A 102 -0.88 -11.25 10.64
N PRO A 103 -0.32 -11.92 11.66
CA PRO A 103 -0.44 -13.37 11.86
C PRO A 103 -1.88 -13.84 12.13
N PHE A 104 -2.80 -12.90 12.35
CA PHE A 104 -4.22 -13.16 12.52
C PHE A 104 -5.00 -13.19 11.19
N ILE A 105 -4.34 -12.88 10.06
CA ILE A 105 -4.85 -13.10 8.70
C ILE A 105 -4.28 -14.43 8.20
N ASP A 106 -5.11 -15.42 8.04
CA ASP A 106 -4.66 -16.72 7.54
C ASP A 106 -4.44 -16.69 6.01
N TRP A 107 -3.75 -17.71 5.50
CA TRP A 107 -3.37 -17.79 4.09
C TRP A 107 -4.55 -17.83 3.12
N GLN A 108 -5.75 -18.27 3.56
CA GLN A 108 -6.96 -18.31 2.74
C GLN A 108 -7.52 -16.92 2.48
N HIS A 109 -7.14 -15.93 3.31
CA HIS A 109 -7.53 -14.53 3.23
C HIS A 109 -6.46 -13.64 2.58
N ILE A 110 -5.45 -14.24 1.94
CA ILE A 110 -4.38 -13.52 1.21
C ILE A 110 -4.49 -13.83 -0.28
N ILE A 111 -4.63 -12.79 -1.10
CA ILE A 111 -4.74 -12.90 -2.56
C ILE A 111 -3.61 -12.09 -3.22
N PHE A 112 -2.65 -12.79 -3.84
CA PHE A 112 -1.67 -12.17 -4.71
C PHE A 112 -2.11 -12.33 -6.17
N CYS A 113 -2.33 -11.21 -6.85
CA CYS A 113 -2.91 -11.17 -8.19
C CYS A 113 -2.19 -10.19 -9.11
N GLY A 114 -2.57 -10.17 -10.38
CA GLY A 114 -2.21 -9.10 -11.32
C GLY A 114 -3.18 -7.92 -11.17
N ASN A 115 -4.36 -8.04 -11.75
CA ASN A 115 -5.43 -7.05 -11.54
C ASN A 115 -6.25 -7.43 -10.30
N LYS A 116 -6.60 -6.42 -9.49
CA LYS A 116 -7.48 -6.62 -8.33
C LYS A 116 -8.94 -6.72 -8.77
N ILE A 117 -9.30 -7.86 -9.35
CA ILE A 117 -10.68 -8.17 -9.74
C ILE A 117 -11.28 -9.01 -8.62
N VAL A 118 -11.92 -8.34 -7.66
CA VAL A 118 -12.53 -8.97 -6.50
C VAL A 118 -13.98 -8.51 -6.35
N ASN A 119 -14.83 -9.38 -5.85
CA ASN A 119 -16.23 -9.08 -5.56
C ASN A 119 -16.40 -9.09 -4.03
N THR A 120 -16.21 -7.93 -3.43
CA THR A 120 -16.36 -7.68 -1.99
C THR A 120 -17.32 -6.51 -1.77
N ASP A 121 -17.85 -6.36 -0.55
CA ASP A 121 -18.76 -5.25 -0.23
C ASP A 121 -18.02 -3.93 -0.09
N ILE A 122 -16.80 -3.96 0.45
CA ILE A 122 -15.96 -2.78 0.69
C ILE A 122 -14.54 -3.07 0.20
N MET A 123 -13.92 -2.09 -0.46
CA MET A 123 -12.51 -2.12 -0.83
C MET A 123 -11.82 -0.87 -0.30
N ILE A 124 -10.75 -1.04 0.46
CA ILE A 124 -9.85 0.03 0.89
C ILE A 124 -8.58 -0.05 0.05
N ASP A 125 -8.31 0.96 -0.76
CA ASP A 125 -7.18 0.97 -1.69
C ASP A 125 -6.68 2.41 -1.90
N ASP A 126 -5.41 2.58 -2.23
CA ASP A 126 -4.81 3.86 -2.59
C ASP A 126 -4.94 4.20 -4.09
N ARG A 127 -5.20 3.18 -4.93
CA ARG A 127 -5.20 3.28 -6.39
C ARG A 127 -6.62 3.28 -6.97
N ILE A 128 -7.05 4.42 -7.50
CA ILE A 128 -8.37 4.56 -8.15
C ILE A 128 -8.59 3.60 -9.32
N LYS A 129 -7.52 3.15 -9.99
CA LYS A 129 -7.62 2.14 -11.07
C LYS A 129 -8.29 0.85 -10.60
N ASN A 130 -8.18 0.52 -9.30
CA ASN A 130 -8.77 -0.68 -8.71
C ASN A 130 -10.26 -0.51 -8.42
N PHE A 131 -10.78 0.72 -8.45
CA PHE A 131 -12.20 1.02 -8.25
C PHE A 131 -13.00 1.05 -9.56
N VAL A 132 -12.31 1.01 -10.71
CA VAL A 132 -13.00 0.98 -12.01
C VAL A 132 -13.79 -0.32 -12.14
N ASN A 133 -15.11 -0.20 -12.32
CA ASN A 133 -16.07 -1.32 -12.36
C ASN A 133 -16.13 -2.15 -11.05
N TYR A 134 -15.63 -1.64 -9.93
CA TYR A 134 -15.81 -2.28 -8.65
C TYR A 134 -17.26 -2.11 -8.16
N PRO A 135 -17.97 -3.20 -7.84
CA PRO A 135 -19.41 -3.13 -7.55
C PRO A 135 -19.75 -2.71 -6.12
N GLY A 136 -18.78 -2.76 -5.21
CA GLY A 136 -18.95 -2.47 -3.78
C GLY A 136 -18.68 -0.99 -3.44
N ARG A 137 -18.50 -0.70 -2.15
CA ARG A 137 -18.16 0.62 -1.62
C ARG A 137 -16.63 0.82 -1.64
N PRO A 138 -16.10 1.70 -2.51
CA PRO A 138 -14.67 2.03 -2.50
C PRO A 138 -14.37 3.04 -1.40
N LEU A 139 -13.32 2.81 -0.61
CA LEU A 139 -12.73 3.74 0.33
C LEU A 139 -11.31 4.07 -0.14
N LEU A 140 -11.08 5.31 -0.59
CA LEU A 140 -9.78 5.76 -1.05
C LEU A 140 -8.88 6.07 0.15
N PHE A 141 -7.86 5.25 0.36
CA PHE A 141 -6.84 5.52 1.37
C PHE A 141 -5.87 6.57 0.84
N THR A 142 -5.66 7.62 1.62
CA THR A 142 -4.82 8.75 1.20
C THR A 142 -3.37 8.32 1.01
N SER A 143 -2.85 8.63 -0.17
CA SER A 143 -1.44 8.52 -0.55
C SER A 143 -1.05 9.75 -1.38
N PRO A 144 0.22 10.12 -1.45
CA PRO A 144 0.65 11.32 -2.19
C PRO A 144 0.13 11.42 -3.61
N HIS A 145 0.14 10.32 -4.36
CA HIS A 145 -0.28 10.29 -5.75
C HIS A 145 -1.78 10.52 -5.96
N ASN A 146 -2.61 10.32 -4.93
CA ASN A 146 -4.06 10.44 -5.06
C ASN A 146 -4.66 11.69 -4.38
N LEU A 147 -3.85 12.60 -3.84
CA LEU A 147 -4.31 13.77 -3.09
C LEU A 147 -5.28 14.69 -3.85
N LEU A 148 -5.16 14.75 -5.18
CA LEU A 148 -6.03 15.58 -6.03
C LEU A 148 -7.34 14.88 -6.46
N VAL A 149 -7.51 13.60 -6.11
CA VAL A 149 -8.73 12.84 -6.43
C VAL A 149 -9.82 13.19 -5.43
N THR A 150 -11.00 13.60 -5.91
CA THR A 150 -12.13 14.05 -5.08
C THR A 150 -13.38 13.20 -5.21
N ASP A 151 -13.42 12.27 -6.16
CA ASP A 151 -14.63 11.58 -6.58
C ASP A 151 -14.96 10.33 -5.71
N TYR A 152 -14.14 10.04 -4.69
CA TYR A 152 -14.31 8.88 -3.83
C TYR A 152 -14.38 9.26 -2.36
N GLU A 153 -15.10 8.47 -1.58
CA GLU A 153 -15.07 8.54 -0.13
C GLU A 153 -13.62 8.25 0.34
N ARG A 154 -13.08 9.17 1.14
CA ARG A 154 -11.66 9.16 1.51
C ARG A 154 -11.47 8.87 2.98
N VAL A 155 -10.39 8.15 3.27
CA VAL A 155 -9.83 7.97 4.61
C VAL A 155 -8.34 8.28 4.60
N ASN A 156 -7.87 8.98 5.64
CA ASN A 156 -6.47 9.39 5.76
C ASN A 156 -5.69 8.50 6.73
N THR A 157 -6.39 7.83 7.62
CA THR A 157 -5.81 7.01 8.68
C THR A 157 -6.67 5.78 8.94
N TRP A 158 -6.07 4.79 9.58
CA TRP A 158 -6.82 3.61 10.04
C TRP A 158 -7.80 3.94 11.18
N GLU A 159 -7.57 5.02 11.94
CA GLU A 159 -8.56 5.51 12.91
C GLU A 159 -9.84 6.00 12.21
N GLU A 160 -9.71 6.71 11.07
CA GLU A 160 -10.87 7.09 10.27
C GLU A 160 -11.61 5.88 9.70
N VAL A 161 -10.87 4.85 9.25
CA VAL A 161 -11.47 3.56 8.86
C VAL A 161 -12.25 2.94 10.01
N ALA A 162 -11.67 2.93 11.22
CA ALA A 162 -12.36 2.42 12.41
C ALA A 162 -13.65 3.21 12.70
N GLY A 163 -13.60 4.53 12.62
CA GLY A 163 -14.77 5.39 12.83
C GLY A 163 -15.90 5.18 11.82
N LEU A 164 -15.57 4.72 10.59
CA LEU A 164 -16.56 4.45 9.54
C LEU A 164 -17.16 3.04 9.58
N LEU A 165 -16.37 2.05 10.06
CA LEU A 165 -16.72 0.64 9.88
C LEU A 165 -16.94 -0.12 11.20
N LEU A 166 -16.46 0.38 12.35
CA LEU A 166 -16.66 -0.22 13.66
C LEU A 166 -17.79 0.41 14.44
#